data_cdbbf2afd3313c501d789dabea6dd384
#
_entry.id   cdbbf2afd3313c501d789dabea6dd384
#
_cell.length_a   1.000
_cell.length_b   1.000
_cell.length_c   1.000
_cell.angle_alpha   90.00
_cell.angle_beta   90.00
_cell.angle_gamma   90.00
#
_symmetry.space_group_name_H-M   'P 1'
#
loop_
_entity.id
_entity.type
_entity.pdbx_description
1 polymer ?
#
loop_
_entity_poly.entity_id
_entity_poly.type
_entity_poly.pdbx_seq_one_letter_code
_entity_poly.pdbx_strand_id
1 'polypeptide(L)'
;MHLRHFLLPSLLSIGLVAASYAAGTVQLELVGDTQGTAMVFQEWAQALGKAGIKNLRIRTAQDADKVGIDVQGTPDHPVYVVTGIVNSRDELLLPGGRFKRSDAGRLAQWLNDLAANGPSTAAKEKAAFGLSPKQFQQVHEDLATPVGFATQGTTRDKVVEKIAARLKLTLKLDPEAARALADDKLSEELSDLSCGTALACVLRPAGYCLAPRPAGGEIAYAVIKAQPDLEVWPVGWATQKSPNELLPGLFEFLNVNVQNVTAAEALAVIGKRLKAPVLIDHNALARHGIDPAKTTVSLPRSRTTYSLALRKLLFQAGLKFEVRLDEADAPFLWVTSVKPV
;
A
#
# COMPACT_ATOMS: atom_id res chain seq x y z
N MET A 1 -63.58 -25.72 39.88
CA MET A 1 -63.35 -26.51 38.63
C MET A 1 -62.97 -25.51 37.58
N HIS A 2 -61.61 -25.17 37.47
CA HIS A 2 -61.06 -24.21 36.54
C HIS A 2 -60.09 -24.92 35.59
N LEU A 3 -60.48 -25.03 34.34
CA LEU A 3 -59.66 -25.57 33.25
C LEU A 3 -58.69 -24.47 32.75
N ARG A 4 -57.37 -24.66 32.94
CA ARG A 4 -56.34 -23.81 32.39
C ARG A 4 -55.90 -24.37 31.01
N HIS A 5 -56.16 -23.59 29.97
CA HIS A 5 -55.65 -23.84 28.63
C HIS A 5 -54.16 -23.42 28.58
N PHE A 6 -53.27 -24.38 28.28
CA PHE A 6 -51.86 -24.11 27.92
C PHE A 6 -51.79 -23.90 26.39
N LEU A 7 -51.41 -22.67 26.04
CA LEU A 7 -50.99 -22.34 24.67
C LEU A 7 -49.49 -22.57 24.56
N LEU A 8 -49.10 -23.52 23.72
CA LEU A 8 -47.71 -23.71 23.25
C LEU A 8 -47.40 -22.67 22.15
N PRO A 9 -46.26 -21.96 22.23
CA PRO A 9 -45.80 -21.18 21.13
C PRO A 9 -45.07 -22.06 20.11
N SER A 10 -45.55 -22.07 18.87
CA SER A 10 -44.90 -22.65 17.70
C SER A 10 -43.61 -21.89 17.38
N LEU A 11 -42.47 -22.53 17.58
CA LEU A 11 -41.17 -22.07 17.10
C LEU A 11 -41.09 -22.24 15.57
N LEU A 12 -41.18 -21.14 14.85
CA LEU A 12 -40.95 -21.09 13.42
C LEU A 12 -39.41 -21.11 13.18
N SER A 13 -38.87 -22.26 12.87
CA SER A 13 -37.46 -22.40 12.47
C SER A 13 -37.29 -21.84 11.07
N ILE A 14 -36.73 -20.63 10.96
CA ILE A 14 -36.26 -20.08 9.68
C ILE A 14 -34.96 -20.80 9.33
N GLY A 15 -35.07 -21.83 8.50
CA GLY A 15 -33.90 -22.49 7.91
C GLY A 15 -33.15 -21.54 7.01
N LEU A 16 -31.93 -21.17 7.41
CA LEU A 16 -30.96 -20.54 6.54
C LEU A 16 -30.59 -21.55 5.45
N VAL A 17 -31.15 -21.39 4.26
CA VAL A 17 -30.67 -22.14 3.08
C VAL A 17 -29.33 -21.53 2.68
N ALA A 18 -28.25 -22.15 3.13
CA ALA A 18 -26.92 -21.89 2.57
C ALA A 18 -26.97 -22.38 1.11
N ALA A 19 -26.91 -21.46 0.16
CA ALA A 19 -26.74 -21.80 -1.25
C ALA A 19 -25.40 -22.51 -1.40
N SER A 20 -25.42 -23.85 -1.47
CA SER A 20 -24.27 -24.67 -1.86
C SER A 20 -24.04 -24.42 -3.35
N TYR A 21 -23.06 -23.65 -3.70
CA TYR A 21 -22.57 -23.59 -5.08
C TYR A 21 -21.92 -24.94 -5.42
N ALA A 22 -22.31 -25.56 -6.54
CA ALA A 22 -21.59 -26.71 -7.05
C ALA A 22 -20.15 -26.30 -7.37
N ALA A 23 -19.18 -27.16 -7.07
CA ALA A 23 -17.78 -26.92 -7.38
C ALA A 23 -17.61 -26.70 -8.88
N GLY A 24 -17.18 -25.51 -9.28
CA GLY A 24 -17.01 -25.12 -10.68
C GLY A 24 -15.65 -25.52 -11.25
N THR A 25 -15.54 -25.47 -12.57
CA THR A 25 -14.25 -25.61 -13.27
C THR A 25 -13.69 -24.21 -13.52
N VAL A 26 -12.40 -24.02 -13.21
CA VAL A 26 -11.72 -22.74 -13.50
C VAL A 26 -10.83 -22.91 -14.73
N GLN A 27 -10.92 -21.97 -15.67
CA GLN A 27 -10.03 -21.81 -16.80
C GLN A 27 -9.31 -20.47 -16.68
N LEU A 28 -7.99 -20.49 -16.66
CA LEU A 28 -7.17 -19.28 -16.61
C LEU A 28 -6.75 -18.89 -18.02
N GLU A 29 -7.08 -17.67 -18.45
CA GLU A 29 -6.59 -17.06 -19.69
C GLU A 29 -5.50 -16.04 -19.39
N LEU A 30 -4.30 -16.26 -19.90
CA LEU A 30 -3.22 -15.27 -19.87
C LEU A 30 -3.21 -14.46 -21.16
N VAL A 31 -3.28 -13.17 -21.00
CA VAL A 31 -3.31 -12.22 -22.12
C VAL A 31 -2.11 -11.27 -22.01
N GLY A 32 -1.43 -11.01 -23.10
CA GLY A 32 -0.30 -10.09 -23.12
C GLY A 32 0.06 -9.59 -24.50
N ASP A 33 0.89 -8.54 -24.56
CA ASP A 33 1.29 -7.87 -25.78
C ASP A 33 2.27 -8.74 -26.61
N THR A 34 2.22 -8.63 -27.93
CA THR A 34 2.88 -9.53 -28.90
C THR A 34 4.40 -9.35 -29.02
N GLN A 35 4.97 -8.26 -28.55
CA GLN A 35 6.41 -7.97 -28.76
C GLN A 35 7.25 -8.38 -27.54
N GLY A 36 7.88 -9.54 -27.60
CA GLY A 36 8.83 -10.04 -26.58
C GLY A 36 8.26 -11.06 -25.59
N THR A 37 7.00 -11.47 -25.72
CA THR A 37 6.23 -12.19 -24.70
C THR A 37 6.26 -13.72 -24.78
N ALA A 38 6.73 -14.33 -25.86
CA ALA A 38 6.71 -15.81 -25.99
C ALA A 38 7.49 -16.50 -24.85
N MET A 39 8.65 -15.97 -24.49
CA MET A 39 9.50 -16.52 -23.42
C MET A 39 8.85 -16.30 -22.03
N VAL A 40 8.30 -15.11 -21.80
CA VAL A 40 7.58 -14.77 -20.55
C VAL A 40 6.38 -15.70 -20.34
N PHE A 41 5.59 -15.95 -21.39
CA PHE A 41 4.46 -16.87 -21.30
C PHE A 41 4.88 -18.33 -21.11
N GLN A 42 5.98 -18.75 -21.69
CA GLN A 42 6.51 -20.08 -21.44
C GLN A 42 6.94 -20.26 -19.97
N GLU A 43 7.59 -19.26 -19.41
CA GLU A 43 8.00 -19.26 -18.00
C GLU A 43 6.79 -19.22 -17.06
N TRP A 44 5.77 -18.41 -17.37
CA TRP A 44 4.47 -18.44 -16.65
C TRP A 44 3.79 -19.80 -16.75
N ALA A 45 3.71 -20.39 -17.96
CA ALA A 45 3.10 -21.72 -18.14
C ALA A 45 3.84 -22.79 -17.31
N GLN A 46 5.17 -22.74 -17.24
CA GLN A 46 5.94 -23.67 -16.40
C GLN A 46 5.67 -23.46 -14.90
N ALA A 47 5.66 -22.20 -14.44
CA ALA A 47 5.42 -21.88 -13.03
C ALA A 47 4.01 -22.33 -12.60
N LEU A 48 3.01 -22.05 -13.43
CA LEU A 48 1.62 -22.41 -13.19
C LEU A 48 1.40 -23.93 -13.26
N GLY A 49 2.03 -24.58 -14.23
CA GLY A 49 1.99 -26.05 -14.35
C GLY A 49 2.60 -26.76 -13.13
N LYS A 50 3.73 -26.26 -12.61
CA LYS A 50 4.34 -26.77 -11.36
C LYS A 50 3.43 -26.54 -10.13
N ALA A 51 2.64 -25.47 -10.13
CA ALA A 51 1.66 -25.19 -9.09
C ALA A 51 0.34 -25.95 -9.24
N GLY A 52 0.23 -26.84 -10.25
CA GLY A 52 -0.93 -27.69 -10.47
C GLY A 52 -2.06 -27.07 -11.30
N ILE A 53 -1.87 -25.90 -11.89
CA ILE A 53 -2.85 -25.22 -12.74
C ILE A 53 -2.77 -25.84 -14.15
N LYS A 54 -3.78 -26.64 -14.51
CA LYS A 54 -3.81 -27.40 -15.77
C LYS A 54 -4.63 -26.72 -16.87
N ASN A 55 -5.69 -26.01 -16.52
CA ASN A 55 -6.59 -25.34 -17.46
C ASN A 55 -6.08 -23.92 -17.76
N LEU A 56 -5.00 -23.86 -18.55
CA LEU A 56 -4.36 -22.61 -18.93
C LEU A 56 -4.52 -22.38 -20.43
N ARG A 57 -4.99 -21.19 -20.81
CA ARG A 57 -5.02 -20.70 -22.18
C ARG A 57 -4.18 -19.45 -22.27
N ILE A 58 -3.33 -19.36 -23.29
CA ILE A 58 -2.50 -18.18 -23.55
C ILE A 58 -2.92 -17.59 -24.89
N ARG A 59 -3.14 -16.31 -24.94
CA ARG A 59 -3.49 -15.59 -26.17
C ARG A 59 -2.95 -14.15 -26.19
N THR A 60 -2.89 -13.60 -27.37
CA THR A 60 -2.53 -12.20 -27.59
C THR A 60 -3.64 -11.26 -27.08
N ALA A 61 -3.24 -10.09 -26.56
CA ALA A 61 -4.14 -9.05 -26.13
C ALA A 61 -4.96 -8.47 -27.29
N GLN A 62 -6.21 -8.18 -27.02
CA GLN A 62 -7.10 -7.41 -27.88
C GLN A 62 -7.51 -6.13 -27.15
N ASP A 63 -7.87 -5.07 -27.88
CA ASP A 63 -8.21 -3.76 -27.29
C ASP A 63 -9.35 -3.78 -26.27
N ALA A 64 -10.20 -4.81 -26.32
CA ALA A 64 -11.32 -5.00 -25.40
C ALA A 64 -11.00 -5.83 -24.16
N ASP A 65 -9.79 -6.39 -24.04
CA ASP A 65 -9.44 -7.26 -22.94
C ASP A 65 -9.36 -6.52 -21.62
N LYS A 66 -10.07 -7.05 -20.64
CA LYS A 66 -10.07 -6.56 -19.27
C LYS A 66 -9.86 -7.72 -18.30
N VAL A 67 -9.17 -7.44 -17.22
CA VAL A 67 -9.09 -8.35 -16.08
C VAL A 67 -10.51 -8.64 -15.58
N GLY A 68 -10.90 -9.91 -15.51
CA GLY A 68 -12.27 -10.27 -15.17
C GLY A 68 -12.47 -11.74 -14.90
N ILE A 69 -13.66 -12.09 -14.42
CA ILE A 69 -14.15 -13.47 -14.31
C ILE A 69 -15.49 -13.55 -15.05
N ASP A 70 -15.53 -14.33 -16.11
CA ASP A 70 -16.75 -14.65 -16.83
C ASP A 70 -17.30 -15.99 -16.35
N VAL A 71 -18.60 -16.04 -16.06
CA VAL A 71 -19.27 -17.25 -15.63
C VAL A 71 -19.99 -17.87 -16.82
N GLN A 72 -19.56 -19.06 -17.21
CA GLN A 72 -20.12 -19.85 -18.31
C GLN A 72 -20.68 -21.16 -17.77
N GLY A 73 -21.41 -21.89 -18.62
CA GLY A 73 -22.00 -23.17 -18.25
C GLY A 73 -23.37 -23.04 -17.58
N THR A 74 -23.78 -24.06 -16.84
CA THR A 74 -25.06 -24.11 -16.11
C THR A 74 -24.83 -23.82 -14.62
N PRO A 75 -25.87 -23.42 -13.86
CA PRO A 75 -25.75 -23.22 -12.41
C PRO A 75 -25.20 -24.43 -11.64
N ASP A 76 -25.47 -25.65 -12.13
CA ASP A 76 -25.00 -26.91 -11.53
C ASP A 76 -23.56 -27.28 -11.95
N HIS A 77 -23.09 -26.76 -13.07
CA HIS A 77 -21.74 -26.97 -13.61
C HIS A 77 -21.16 -25.65 -14.14
N PRO A 78 -20.83 -24.70 -13.26
CA PRO A 78 -20.28 -23.43 -13.67
C PRO A 78 -18.81 -23.57 -14.14
N VAL A 79 -18.48 -22.83 -15.21
CA VAL A 79 -17.12 -22.67 -15.70
C VAL A 79 -16.71 -21.22 -15.51
N TYR A 80 -15.73 -20.98 -14.67
CA TYR A 80 -15.18 -19.65 -14.40
C TYR A 80 -14.00 -19.39 -15.31
N VAL A 81 -14.18 -18.54 -16.31
CA VAL A 81 -13.10 -18.09 -17.21
C VAL A 81 -12.47 -16.84 -16.61
N VAL A 82 -11.25 -16.98 -16.12
CA VAL A 82 -10.50 -15.90 -15.47
C VAL A 82 -9.54 -15.31 -16.48
N THR A 83 -9.74 -14.06 -16.87
CA THR A 83 -8.83 -13.32 -17.76
C THR A 83 -7.81 -12.54 -16.93
N GLY A 84 -6.54 -12.87 -17.13
CA GLY A 84 -5.40 -12.20 -16.52
C GLY A 84 -4.49 -11.55 -17.54
N ILE A 85 -4.00 -10.35 -17.22
CA ILE A 85 -3.11 -9.58 -18.10
C ILE A 85 -1.70 -9.60 -17.54
N VAL A 86 -0.73 -10.05 -18.34
CA VAL A 86 0.69 -9.97 -17.99
C VAL A 86 1.21 -8.60 -18.43
N ASN A 87 1.67 -7.80 -17.44
CA ASN A 87 2.19 -6.47 -17.69
C ASN A 87 3.69 -6.48 -18.09
N SER A 88 4.22 -5.32 -18.49
CA SER A 88 5.63 -5.14 -18.87
C SER A 88 6.65 -5.40 -17.75
N ARG A 89 6.19 -5.55 -16.49
CA ARG A 89 7.02 -5.87 -15.32
C ARG A 89 7.00 -7.35 -14.99
N ASP A 90 6.48 -8.19 -15.89
CA ASP A 90 6.32 -9.63 -15.66
C ASP A 90 5.42 -9.97 -14.45
N GLU A 91 4.40 -9.15 -14.21
CA GLU A 91 3.39 -9.40 -13.20
C GLU A 91 2.06 -9.76 -13.85
N LEU A 92 1.38 -10.78 -13.33
CA LEU A 92 0.05 -11.20 -13.76
C LEU A 92 -1.00 -10.44 -12.94
N LEU A 93 -1.82 -9.66 -13.62
CA LEU A 93 -2.96 -8.93 -13.07
C LEU A 93 -4.20 -9.80 -13.19
N LEU A 94 -4.87 -10.09 -12.08
CA LEU A 94 -6.10 -10.87 -11.98
C LEU A 94 -7.11 -10.15 -11.09
N PRO A 95 -8.40 -10.49 -11.13
CA PRO A 95 -9.39 -9.93 -10.20
C PRO A 95 -9.05 -10.14 -8.71
N GLY A 96 -8.24 -11.16 -8.39
CA GLY A 96 -7.74 -11.43 -7.03
C GLY A 96 -6.45 -10.69 -6.66
N GLY A 97 -5.92 -9.81 -7.51
CA GLY A 97 -4.73 -9.03 -7.25
C GLY A 97 -3.60 -9.19 -8.25
N ARG A 98 -2.39 -8.81 -7.85
CA ARG A 98 -1.17 -8.94 -8.65
C ARG A 98 -0.35 -10.13 -8.17
N PHE A 99 0.17 -10.90 -9.12
CA PHE A 99 0.96 -12.09 -8.84
C PHE A 99 2.27 -12.03 -9.62
N LYS A 100 3.36 -12.43 -8.97
CA LYS A 100 4.64 -12.72 -9.63
C LYS A 100 4.70 -14.23 -9.89
N ARG A 101 5.64 -14.66 -10.72
CA ARG A 101 5.86 -16.11 -10.98
C ARG A 101 6.16 -16.90 -9.70
N SER A 102 6.85 -16.29 -8.73
CA SER A 102 7.07 -16.86 -7.40
C SER A 102 5.78 -17.12 -6.61
N ASP A 103 4.70 -16.42 -6.94
CA ASP A 103 3.41 -16.52 -6.26
C ASP A 103 2.48 -17.58 -6.87
N ALA A 104 2.98 -18.42 -7.78
CA ALA A 104 2.16 -19.42 -8.49
C ALA A 104 1.39 -20.37 -7.54
N GLY A 105 1.96 -20.71 -6.38
CA GLY A 105 1.26 -21.50 -5.34
C GLY A 105 0.06 -20.76 -4.73
N ARG A 106 0.24 -19.47 -4.42
CA ARG A 106 -0.85 -18.60 -3.92
C ARG A 106 -1.93 -18.38 -4.97
N LEU A 107 -1.54 -18.27 -6.24
CA LEU A 107 -2.48 -18.20 -7.35
C LEU A 107 -3.28 -19.49 -7.51
N ALA A 108 -2.64 -20.66 -7.42
CA ALA A 108 -3.34 -21.95 -7.47
C ALA A 108 -4.36 -22.08 -6.34
N GLN A 109 -4.02 -21.64 -5.14
CA GLN A 109 -4.95 -21.62 -4.01
C GLN A 109 -6.14 -20.70 -4.27
N TRP A 110 -5.93 -19.49 -4.79
CA TRP A 110 -6.99 -18.57 -5.14
C TRP A 110 -7.93 -19.13 -6.23
N LEU A 111 -7.40 -19.81 -7.27
CA LEU A 111 -8.21 -20.47 -8.30
C LEU A 111 -9.02 -21.64 -7.74
N ASN A 112 -8.46 -22.40 -6.80
CA ASN A 112 -9.20 -23.47 -6.12
C ASN A 112 -10.31 -22.91 -5.23
N ASP A 113 -10.08 -21.81 -4.54
CA ASP A 113 -11.11 -21.13 -3.75
C ASP A 113 -12.24 -20.59 -4.66
N LEU A 114 -11.90 -20.08 -5.84
CA LEU A 114 -12.87 -19.69 -6.86
C LEU A 114 -13.70 -20.86 -7.36
N ALA A 115 -13.06 -22.00 -7.63
CA ALA A 115 -13.74 -23.23 -8.04
C ALA A 115 -14.73 -23.74 -6.99
N ALA A 116 -14.34 -23.68 -5.71
CA ALA A 116 -15.14 -24.21 -4.60
C ALA A 116 -16.30 -23.28 -4.21
N ASN A 117 -16.09 -21.96 -4.24
CA ASN A 117 -16.97 -20.99 -3.60
C ASN A 117 -17.61 -19.98 -4.59
N GLY A 118 -17.24 -20.03 -5.86
CA GLY A 118 -17.73 -19.14 -6.92
C GLY A 118 -17.16 -17.71 -6.87
N PRO A 119 -17.51 -16.87 -7.88
CA PRO A 119 -16.94 -15.54 -8.04
C PRO A 119 -17.26 -14.56 -6.91
N SER A 120 -18.36 -14.75 -6.20
CA SER A 120 -18.78 -13.86 -5.10
C SER A 120 -17.84 -13.90 -3.89
N THR A 121 -17.08 -14.98 -3.73
CA THR A 121 -16.04 -15.12 -2.70
C THR A 121 -14.64 -14.82 -3.22
N ALA A 122 -14.35 -15.16 -4.48
CA ALA A 122 -13.06 -14.92 -5.11
C ALA A 122 -12.92 -13.48 -5.63
N ALA A 123 -14.02 -12.88 -6.11
CA ALA A 123 -14.09 -11.47 -6.51
C ALA A 123 -14.34 -10.51 -5.33
N LYS A 124 -14.47 -10.98 -4.13
CA LYS A 124 -14.11 -10.15 -2.99
C LYS A 124 -12.60 -9.96 -3.10
N GLU A 125 -12.21 -8.94 -3.92
CA GLU A 125 -10.96 -8.26 -3.67
C GLU A 125 -10.83 -8.18 -2.16
N LYS A 126 -9.98 -9.01 -1.59
CA LYS A 126 -9.47 -8.68 -0.28
C LYS A 126 -8.72 -7.39 -0.55
N ALA A 127 -9.37 -6.27 -0.33
CA ALA A 127 -8.70 -5.00 -0.28
C ALA A 127 -7.51 -5.20 0.64
N ALA A 128 -6.49 -4.39 0.45
CA ALA A 128 -5.33 -4.39 1.31
C ALA A 128 -5.77 -4.61 2.77
N PHE A 129 -4.99 -5.31 3.56
CA PHE A 129 -5.24 -5.65 4.98
C PHE A 129 -6.37 -6.65 5.25
N GLY A 130 -6.84 -7.38 4.25
CA GLY A 130 -7.96 -8.32 4.37
C GLY A 130 -9.31 -7.63 4.61
N LEU A 131 -9.40 -6.32 4.34
CA LEU A 131 -10.61 -5.51 4.43
C LEU A 131 -11.46 -5.67 3.16
N SER A 132 -12.76 -5.42 3.24
CA SER A 132 -13.60 -5.22 2.07
C SER A 132 -13.31 -3.84 1.44
N PRO A 133 -13.64 -3.60 0.16
CA PRO A 133 -13.44 -2.28 -0.48
C PRO A 133 -14.09 -1.14 0.31
N LYS A 134 -15.29 -1.34 0.84
CA LYS A 134 -16.00 -0.35 1.68
C LYS A 134 -15.25 -0.08 2.99
N GLN A 135 -14.71 -1.12 3.61
CA GLN A 135 -13.92 -0.98 4.84
C GLN A 135 -12.58 -0.28 4.58
N PHE A 136 -11.92 -0.62 3.46
CA PHE A 136 -10.69 0.06 3.06
C PHE A 136 -10.93 1.54 2.79
N GLN A 137 -12.01 1.89 2.09
CA GLN A 137 -12.40 3.27 1.86
C GLN A 137 -12.64 4.01 3.18
N GLN A 138 -13.37 3.40 4.14
CA GLN A 138 -13.59 3.98 5.46
C GLN A 138 -12.28 4.25 6.21
N VAL A 139 -11.34 3.31 6.18
CA VAL A 139 -10.01 3.45 6.77
C VAL A 139 -9.23 4.59 6.09
N HIS A 140 -9.24 4.61 4.75
CA HIS A 140 -8.53 5.63 3.98
C HIS A 140 -9.07 7.03 4.26
N GLU A 141 -10.39 7.20 4.27
CA GLU A 141 -11.06 8.47 4.61
C GLU A 141 -10.77 8.93 6.05
N ASP A 142 -10.71 8.02 7.00
CA ASP A 142 -10.37 8.35 8.40
C ASP A 142 -8.90 8.76 8.53
N LEU A 143 -7.99 8.03 7.91
CA LEU A 143 -6.55 8.33 7.89
C LEU A 143 -6.20 9.56 7.06
N ALA A 144 -7.07 10.02 6.15
CA ALA A 144 -6.93 11.28 5.41
C ALA A 144 -7.18 12.50 6.28
N THR A 145 -7.61 12.34 7.55
CA THR A 145 -7.73 13.45 8.50
C THR A 145 -6.37 14.15 8.67
N PRO A 146 -6.28 15.48 8.51
CA PRO A 146 -5.00 16.19 8.65
C PRO A 146 -4.49 16.15 10.10
N VAL A 147 -3.17 16.04 10.28
CA VAL A 147 -2.51 16.12 11.59
C VAL A 147 -2.85 17.43 12.28
N GLY A 148 -2.64 18.57 11.63
CA GLY A 148 -3.13 19.90 12.04
C GLY A 148 -2.59 20.42 13.37
N PHE A 149 -1.46 19.91 13.85
CA PHE A 149 -0.73 20.42 15.02
C PHE A 149 0.78 20.23 14.82
N ALA A 150 1.57 21.08 15.45
CA ALA A 150 3.04 21.02 15.35
C ALA A 150 3.58 19.72 15.97
N THR A 151 4.43 19.02 15.22
CA THR A 151 4.99 17.72 15.60
C THR A 151 6.49 17.77 15.88
N GLN A 152 7.21 18.65 15.23
CA GLN A 152 8.66 18.77 15.40
C GLN A 152 9.05 19.02 16.86
N GLY A 153 10.03 18.27 17.37
CA GLY A 153 10.49 18.34 18.75
C GLY A 153 9.57 17.68 19.79
N THR A 154 8.41 17.17 19.36
CA THR A 154 7.48 16.39 20.21
C THR A 154 7.91 14.92 20.22
N THR A 155 7.74 14.23 21.35
CA THR A 155 8.02 12.78 21.43
C THR A 155 7.03 11.97 20.61
N ARG A 156 7.48 10.84 20.04
CA ARG A 156 6.68 10.03 19.10
C ARG A 156 5.40 9.50 19.76
N ASP A 157 5.46 9.07 21.01
CA ASP A 157 4.29 8.62 21.79
C ASP A 157 3.19 9.69 21.87
N LYS A 158 3.58 10.94 22.18
CA LYS A 158 2.64 12.07 22.27
C LYS A 158 2.06 12.45 20.92
N VAL A 159 2.84 12.31 19.84
CA VAL A 159 2.30 12.53 18.49
C VAL A 159 1.30 11.47 18.13
N VAL A 160 1.60 10.18 18.41
CA VAL A 160 0.65 9.07 18.19
C VAL A 160 -0.63 9.25 19.01
N GLU A 161 -0.51 9.63 20.29
CA GLU A 161 -1.66 9.90 21.16
C GLU A 161 -2.56 11.03 20.60
N LYS A 162 -1.96 12.16 20.20
CA LYS A 162 -2.70 13.28 19.62
C LYS A 162 -3.35 12.93 18.29
N ILE A 163 -2.68 12.15 17.44
CA ILE A 163 -3.28 11.66 16.18
C ILE A 163 -4.42 10.71 16.49
N ALA A 164 -4.25 9.75 17.42
CA ALA A 164 -5.30 8.82 17.81
C ALA A 164 -6.59 9.53 18.28
N ALA A 165 -6.45 10.66 18.98
CA ALA A 165 -7.59 11.48 19.42
C ALA A 165 -8.35 12.18 18.27
N ARG A 166 -7.76 12.25 17.07
CA ARG A 166 -8.39 12.86 15.88
C ARG A 166 -9.08 11.84 14.99
N LEU A 167 -8.70 10.58 15.09
CA LEU A 167 -9.26 9.50 14.28
C LEU A 167 -10.63 9.06 14.83
N LYS A 168 -11.50 8.62 13.93
CA LYS A 168 -12.80 8.05 14.27
C LYS A 168 -12.69 6.59 14.72
N LEU A 169 -11.75 5.85 14.09
CA LEU A 169 -11.48 4.46 14.43
C LEU A 169 -10.46 4.38 15.58
N THR A 170 -10.66 3.42 16.46
CA THR A 170 -9.79 3.25 17.64
C THR A 170 -8.40 2.79 17.24
N LEU A 171 -7.37 3.49 17.71
CA LEU A 171 -5.97 3.06 17.59
C LEU A 171 -5.57 2.31 18.87
N LYS A 172 -5.15 1.06 18.71
CA LYS A 172 -4.66 0.21 19.81
C LYS A 172 -3.13 0.26 19.84
N LEU A 173 -2.60 0.84 20.89
CA LEU A 173 -1.16 0.92 21.17
C LEU A 173 -0.88 0.03 22.38
N ASP A 174 -0.04 -0.98 22.19
CA ASP A 174 0.36 -1.82 23.32
C ASP A 174 1.43 -1.11 24.20
N PRO A 175 1.61 -1.53 25.48
CA PRO A 175 2.54 -0.89 26.42
C PRO A 175 4.02 -0.98 25.98
N GLU A 176 4.40 -1.98 25.18
CA GLU A 176 5.77 -2.12 24.67
C GLU A 176 6.03 -1.08 23.58
N ALA A 177 5.09 -0.94 22.63
CA ALA A 177 5.16 0.07 21.59
C ALA A 177 5.16 1.49 22.18
N ALA A 178 4.30 1.76 23.18
CA ALA A 178 4.26 3.06 23.86
C ALA A 178 5.63 3.41 24.47
N ARG A 179 6.26 2.48 25.17
CA ARG A 179 7.60 2.68 25.73
C ARG A 179 8.68 2.91 24.69
N ALA A 180 8.65 2.16 23.58
CA ALA A 180 9.61 2.32 22.49
C ALA A 180 9.53 3.67 21.78
N LEU A 181 8.37 4.34 21.86
CA LEU A 181 8.10 5.65 21.24
C LEU A 181 8.35 6.84 22.18
N ALA A 182 8.48 6.62 23.50
CA ALA A 182 8.46 7.68 24.50
C ALA A 182 9.71 8.57 24.51
N ASP A 183 10.87 8.01 24.19
CA ASP A 183 12.17 8.68 24.37
C ASP A 183 12.67 9.41 23.13
N ASP A 184 12.08 9.17 21.96
CA ASP A 184 12.54 9.70 20.67
C ASP A 184 11.69 10.86 20.20
N LYS A 185 12.34 12.01 19.91
CA LYS A 185 11.68 13.21 19.42
C LYS A 185 11.70 13.26 17.90
N LEU A 186 10.61 13.72 17.33
CA LEU A 186 10.51 13.93 15.90
C LEU A 186 11.37 15.10 15.44
N SER A 187 12.16 14.87 14.39
CA SER A 187 12.90 15.92 13.67
C SER A 187 12.05 16.58 12.59
N GLU A 188 11.07 15.89 12.04
CA GLU A 188 10.22 16.35 10.97
C GLU A 188 8.95 17.06 11.48
N GLU A 189 8.50 18.04 10.69
CA GLU A 189 7.19 18.64 10.86
C GLU A 189 6.17 17.90 9.97
N LEU A 190 5.12 17.35 10.59
CA LEU A 190 4.10 16.51 9.95
C LEU A 190 2.71 17.17 9.94
N SER A 191 2.58 18.43 10.39
CA SER A 191 1.28 19.12 10.56
C SER A 191 0.43 19.18 9.30
N ASP A 192 1.09 19.29 8.15
CA ASP A 192 0.44 19.44 6.84
C ASP A 192 0.15 18.12 6.15
N LEU A 193 0.43 17.00 6.81
CA LEU A 193 0.19 15.64 6.29
C LEU A 193 -1.06 15.01 6.87
N SER A 194 -1.55 13.99 6.19
CA SER A 194 -2.61 13.11 6.68
C SER A 194 -2.14 12.23 7.84
N CYS A 195 -3.04 11.91 8.75
CA CYS A 195 -2.77 11.09 9.93
C CYS A 195 -2.19 9.71 9.58
N GLY A 196 -2.61 9.08 8.48
CA GLY A 196 -2.10 7.77 8.05
C GLY A 196 -0.62 7.81 7.69
N THR A 197 -0.25 8.71 6.79
CA THR A 197 1.15 8.94 6.39
C THR A 197 2.01 9.38 7.58
N ALA A 198 1.50 10.26 8.43
CA ALA A 198 2.20 10.71 9.63
C ALA A 198 2.44 9.57 10.63
N LEU A 199 1.43 8.75 10.93
CA LEU A 199 1.57 7.57 11.81
C LEU A 199 2.59 6.58 11.25
N ALA A 200 2.51 6.25 9.95
CA ALA A 200 3.47 5.35 9.32
C ALA A 200 4.92 5.89 9.43
N CYS A 201 5.12 7.21 9.26
CA CYS A 201 6.41 7.87 9.41
C CYS A 201 6.91 7.82 10.87
N VAL A 202 6.04 8.09 11.84
CA VAL A 202 6.38 8.14 13.28
C VAL A 202 6.76 6.76 13.81
N LEU A 203 6.04 5.71 13.41
CA LEU A 203 6.18 4.35 13.95
C LEU A 203 7.40 3.60 13.38
N ARG A 204 7.69 3.83 12.10
CA ARG A 204 8.68 3.07 11.33
C ARG A 204 10.10 3.06 11.93
N PRO A 205 10.69 4.19 12.39
CA PRO A 205 12.04 4.19 12.99
C PRO A 205 12.14 3.42 14.30
N ALA A 206 11.04 3.32 15.06
CA ALA A 206 10.97 2.52 16.28
C ALA A 206 10.74 1.01 16.02
N GLY A 207 10.70 0.58 14.74
CA GLY A 207 10.44 -0.83 14.37
C GLY A 207 8.98 -1.24 14.43
N TYR A 208 8.07 -0.29 14.48
CA TYR A 208 6.62 -0.54 14.47
C TYR A 208 5.98 -0.09 13.17
N CYS A 209 4.77 -0.55 12.93
CA CYS A 209 3.96 -0.19 11.77
C CYS A 209 2.48 -0.11 12.13
N LEU A 210 1.75 0.65 11.32
CA LEU A 210 0.30 0.77 11.39
C LEU A 210 -0.35 -0.30 10.50
N ALA A 211 -1.32 -1.03 11.04
CA ALA A 211 -2.14 -1.97 10.27
C ALA A 211 -3.60 -1.85 10.70
N PRO A 212 -4.52 -1.51 9.78
CA PRO A 212 -5.95 -1.67 10.04
C PRO A 212 -6.28 -3.16 10.18
N ARG A 213 -7.11 -3.49 11.17
CA ARG A 213 -7.48 -4.88 11.49
C ARG A 213 -8.96 -4.97 11.83
N PRO A 214 -9.65 -6.05 11.38
CA PRO A 214 -10.98 -6.36 11.91
C PRO A 214 -10.90 -6.62 13.41
N ALA A 215 -11.82 -6.03 14.16
CA ALA A 215 -11.90 -6.17 15.63
C ALA A 215 -13.36 -6.30 16.06
N GLY A 216 -13.86 -7.53 16.28
CA GLY A 216 -15.22 -7.77 16.79
C GLY A 216 -16.35 -7.27 15.88
N GLY A 217 -16.16 -7.28 14.55
CA GLY A 217 -17.14 -6.79 13.58
C GLY A 217 -16.90 -5.32 13.16
N GLU A 218 -16.07 -4.60 13.87
CA GLU A 218 -15.60 -3.25 13.56
C GLU A 218 -14.17 -3.27 13.03
N ILE A 219 -13.63 -2.10 12.71
CA ILE A 219 -12.24 -1.92 12.30
C ILE A 219 -11.52 -1.13 13.38
N ALA A 220 -10.28 -1.52 13.68
CA ALA A 220 -9.39 -0.74 14.55
C ALA A 220 -7.99 -0.68 13.94
N TYR A 221 -7.23 0.33 14.30
CA TYR A 221 -5.82 0.42 13.98
C TYR A 221 -4.99 -0.31 15.03
N ALA A 222 -4.10 -1.17 14.59
CA ALA A 222 -3.12 -1.83 15.44
C ALA A 222 -1.72 -1.27 15.15
N VAL A 223 -0.99 -0.93 16.20
CA VAL A 223 0.45 -0.66 16.14
C VAL A 223 1.15 -1.95 16.48
N ILE A 224 1.85 -2.52 15.51
CA ILE A 224 2.45 -3.86 15.60
C ILE A 224 3.93 -3.82 15.19
N LYS A 225 4.74 -4.73 15.70
CA LYS A 225 6.15 -4.86 15.28
C LYS A 225 6.22 -5.16 13.78
N ALA A 226 7.10 -4.44 13.09
CA ALA A 226 7.33 -4.64 11.66
C ALA A 226 7.93 -6.03 11.41
N GLN A 227 7.36 -6.76 10.45
CA GLN A 227 7.82 -8.08 10.00
C GLN A 227 7.85 -8.09 8.46
N PRO A 228 8.76 -8.86 7.82
CA PRO A 228 8.96 -8.81 6.36
C PRO A 228 7.70 -9.08 5.54
N ASP A 229 6.84 -10.00 5.98
CA ASP A 229 5.66 -10.46 5.23
C ASP A 229 4.36 -9.79 5.66
N LEU A 230 4.46 -8.78 6.52
CA LEU A 230 3.30 -8.10 7.06
C LEU A 230 2.85 -6.96 6.15
N GLU A 231 1.57 -6.97 5.79
CA GLU A 231 0.95 -5.86 5.10
C GLU A 231 0.77 -4.69 6.07
N VAL A 232 1.44 -3.57 5.79
CA VAL A 232 1.51 -2.40 6.67
C VAL A 232 1.12 -1.13 5.92
N TRP A 233 0.54 -0.17 6.64
CA TRP A 233 0.19 1.13 6.07
C TRP A 233 1.46 1.85 5.60
N PRO A 234 1.50 2.31 4.34
CA PRO A 234 2.72 2.90 3.77
C PRO A 234 2.97 4.33 4.28
N VAL A 235 4.22 4.78 4.17
CA VAL A 235 4.53 6.22 4.28
C VAL A 235 4.23 6.87 2.94
N GLY A 236 2.98 7.28 2.77
CA GLY A 236 2.44 7.79 1.52
C GLY A 236 2.39 6.78 0.39
N TRP A 237 1.70 7.16 -0.66
CA TRP A 237 1.36 6.31 -1.79
C TRP A 237 2.16 6.68 -3.02
N ALA A 238 2.65 5.67 -3.73
CA ALA A 238 3.23 5.89 -5.05
C ALA A 238 2.13 6.36 -6.02
N THR A 239 2.46 7.31 -6.88
CA THR A 239 1.54 7.86 -7.87
C THR A 239 2.01 7.59 -9.29
N GLN A 240 1.06 7.51 -10.21
CA GLN A 240 1.33 7.46 -11.66
C GLN A 240 1.32 8.86 -12.30
N LYS A 241 0.81 9.87 -11.59
CA LYS A 241 0.85 11.27 -12.05
C LYS A 241 2.30 11.75 -12.13
N SER A 242 2.59 12.60 -13.09
CA SER A 242 3.95 13.14 -13.25
C SER A 242 4.30 14.05 -12.07
N PRO A 243 5.57 14.09 -11.63
CA PRO A 243 6.00 15.03 -10.59
C PRO A 243 5.73 16.51 -10.94
N ASN A 244 5.67 16.85 -12.23
CA ASN A 244 5.35 18.20 -12.67
C ASN A 244 3.89 18.59 -12.44
N GLU A 245 2.97 17.63 -12.52
CA GLU A 245 1.55 17.85 -12.20
C GLU A 245 1.32 18.02 -10.70
N LEU A 246 2.09 17.30 -9.89
CA LEU A 246 1.93 17.27 -8.44
C LEU A 246 2.67 18.41 -7.72
N LEU A 247 3.90 18.68 -8.14
CA LEU A 247 4.78 19.71 -7.58
C LEU A 247 5.44 20.51 -8.70
N PRO A 248 4.70 21.38 -9.38
CA PRO A 248 5.25 22.19 -10.49
C PRO A 248 6.50 22.99 -10.10
N GLY A 249 6.56 23.45 -8.85
CA GLY A 249 7.72 24.15 -8.29
C GLY A 249 9.05 23.40 -8.43
N LEU A 250 9.03 22.04 -8.50
CA LEU A 250 10.24 21.25 -8.75
C LEU A 250 10.90 21.56 -10.10
N PHE A 251 10.13 22.07 -11.07
CA PHE A 251 10.59 22.33 -12.43
C PHE A 251 10.86 23.82 -12.70
N GLU A 252 10.62 24.67 -11.71
CA GLU A 252 11.00 26.08 -11.79
C GLU A 252 12.51 26.25 -11.82
N PHE A 253 12.96 27.22 -12.63
CA PHE A 253 14.38 27.56 -12.75
C PHE A 253 14.85 28.41 -11.58
N LEU A 254 16.05 28.08 -11.09
CA LEU A 254 16.76 28.88 -10.07
C LEU A 254 18.23 29.08 -10.45
N ASN A 255 18.81 30.15 -9.97
CA ASN A 255 20.26 30.29 -9.93
C ASN A 255 20.77 29.72 -8.61
N VAL A 256 21.52 28.62 -8.71
CA VAL A 256 22.02 27.89 -7.54
C VAL A 256 23.51 28.15 -7.35
N ASN A 257 23.95 28.27 -6.11
CA ASN A 257 25.33 28.18 -5.69
C ASN A 257 25.33 27.62 -4.27
N VAL A 258 25.65 26.35 -4.13
CA VAL A 258 25.71 25.67 -2.84
C VAL A 258 27.14 25.24 -2.58
N GLN A 259 27.69 25.66 -1.46
CA GLN A 259 29.08 25.38 -1.10
C GLN A 259 29.14 24.76 0.29
N ASN A 260 29.52 23.49 0.33
CA ASN A 260 29.87 22.79 1.56
C ASN A 260 28.78 22.89 2.67
N VAL A 261 27.50 22.74 2.30
CA VAL A 261 26.38 22.65 3.27
C VAL A 261 26.04 21.17 3.52
N THR A 262 25.40 20.87 4.63
CA THR A 262 24.92 19.51 4.87
C THR A 262 23.74 19.15 3.95
N ALA A 263 23.59 17.88 3.65
CA ALA A 263 22.44 17.41 2.86
C ALA A 263 21.11 17.71 3.57
N ALA A 264 21.08 17.67 4.91
CA ALA A 264 19.92 18.04 5.71
C ALA A 264 19.54 19.51 5.56
N GLU A 265 20.53 20.43 5.62
CA GLU A 265 20.30 21.88 5.40
C GLU A 265 19.78 22.15 3.98
N ALA A 266 20.39 21.50 2.96
CA ALA A 266 19.93 21.63 1.58
C ALA A 266 18.49 21.17 1.41
N LEU A 267 18.10 20.04 2.00
CA LEU A 267 16.74 19.52 2.01
C LEU A 267 15.75 20.48 2.68
N ALA A 268 16.11 21.00 3.86
CA ALA A 268 15.26 21.95 4.60
C ALA A 268 14.98 23.24 3.80
N VAL A 269 16.01 23.80 3.16
CA VAL A 269 15.85 25.00 2.33
C VAL A 269 14.98 24.73 1.11
N ILE A 270 15.19 23.59 0.42
CA ILE A 270 14.43 23.24 -0.78
C ILE A 270 12.97 22.92 -0.42
N GLY A 271 12.73 22.12 0.61
CA GLY A 271 11.37 21.82 1.09
C GLY A 271 10.57 23.08 1.42
N LYS A 272 11.19 24.03 2.13
CA LYS A 272 10.57 25.31 2.44
C LYS A 272 10.25 26.14 1.17
N ARG A 273 11.12 26.11 0.16
CA ARG A 273 10.90 26.80 -1.12
C ARG A 273 9.78 26.19 -1.93
N LEU A 274 9.73 24.88 -1.95
CA LEU A 274 8.69 24.12 -2.65
C LEU A 274 7.34 24.12 -1.92
N LYS A 275 7.32 24.55 -0.66
CA LYS A 275 6.15 24.44 0.24
C LYS A 275 5.61 23.00 0.29
N ALA A 276 6.51 22.02 0.26
CA ALA A 276 6.19 20.62 0.31
C ALA A 276 6.89 19.96 1.50
N PRO A 277 6.21 19.14 2.29
CA PRO A 277 6.83 18.36 3.35
C PRO A 277 7.96 17.50 2.80
N VAL A 278 9.03 17.34 3.58
CA VAL A 278 10.15 16.46 3.26
C VAL A 278 10.24 15.40 4.36
N LEU A 279 10.02 14.17 4.01
CA LEU A 279 10.11 13.01 4.91
C LEU A 279 11.34 12.19 4.56
N ILE A 280 12.02 11.69 5.60
CA ILE A 280 13.26 10.92 5.46
C ILE A 280 13.00 9.46 5.85
N ASP A 281 13.49 8.53 5.03
CA ASP A 281 13.51 7.10 5.34
C ASP A 281 14.65 6.77 6.31
N HIS A 282 14.47 7.09 7.59
CA HIS A 282 15.47 6.84 8.64
C HIS A 282 15.94 5.39 8.67
N ASN A 283 15.06 4.42 8.37
CA ASN A 283 15.41 3.01 8.37
C ASN A 283 16.38 2.66 7.21
N ALA A 284 16.11 3.17 6.00
CA ALA A 284 17.01 2.97 4.88
C ALA A 284 18.36 3.66 5.12
N LEU A 285 18.34 4.88 5.66
CA LEU A 285 19.55 5.62 5.95
C LEU A 285 20.38 4.94 7.04
N ALA A 286 19.78 4.50 8.14
CA ALA A 286 20.45 3.78 9.22
C ALA A 286 21.10 2.48 8.73
N ARG A 287 20.38 1.71 7.88
CA ARG A 287 20.89 0.46 7.29
C ARG A 287 22.16 0.67 6.46
N HIS A 288 22.26 1.81 5.79
CA HIS A 288 23.40 2.13 4.92
C HIS A 288 24.42 3.07 5.57
N GLY A 289 24.25 3.41 6.84
CA GLY A 289 25.15 4.30 7.56
C GLY A 289 25.19 5.74 7.01
N ILE A 290 24.08 6.22 6.41
CA ILE A 290 23.98 7.55 5.83
C ILE A 290 23.44 8.52 6.87
N ASP A 291 24.19 9.59 7.14
CA ASP A 291 23.77 10.69 8.03
C ASP A 291 23.72 12.00 7.24
N PRO A 292 22.52 12.46 6.83
CA PRO A 292 22.38 13.70 6.06
C PRO A 292 22.86 14.94 6.80
N ALA A 293 22.87 14.92 8.13
CA ALA A 293 23.33 16.05 8.95
C ALA A 293 24.87 16.18 8.98
N LYS A 294 25.58 15.09 8.64
CA LYS A 294 27.06 15.07 8.58
C LYS A 294 27.61 15.06 7.15
N THR A 295 26.80 14.66 6.18
CA THR A 295 27.24 14.57 4.79
C THR A 295 27.14 15.91 4.10
N THR A 296 28.28 16.47 3.71
CA THR A 296 28.34 17.76 2.99
C THR A 296 28.17 17.58 1.50
N VAL A 297 27.48 18.54 0.88
CA VAL A 297 27.17 18.56 -0.54
C VAL A 297 27.45 19.94 -1.13
N SER A 298 27.79 19.99 -2.43
CA SER A 298 28.09 21.22 -3.13
C SER A 298 27.51 21.20 -4.54
N LEU A 299 27.08 22.36 -5.02
CA LEU A 299 26.64 22.53 -6.39
C LEU A 299 27.16 23.89 -6.89
N PRO A 300 28.04 23.91 -7.91
CA PRO A 300 28.63 25.13 -8.40
C PRO A 300 27.57 26.05 -9.01
N ARG A 301 27.91 27.35 -9.09
CA ARG A 301 27.01 28.37 -9.63
C ARG A 301 26.50 27.93 -11.01
N SER A 302 25.20 27.75 -11.14
CA SER A 302 24.55 27.37 -12.38
C SER A 302 23.07 27.73 -12.35
N ARG A 303 22.48 27.87 -13.54
CA ARG A 303 21.02 27.95 -13.70
C ARG A 303 20.48 26.55 -13.94
N THR A 304 19.59 26.10 -13.10
CA THR A 304 19.02 24.74 -13.14
C THR A 304 17.59 24.75 -12.59
N THR A 305 16.91 23.60 -12.54
CA THR A 305 15.62 23.44 -11.84
C THR A 305 15.82 22.90 -10.43
N TYR A 306 14.82 23.09 -9.53
CA TYR A 306 14.87 22.49 -8.19
C TYR A 306 15.02 20.97 -8.24
N SER A 307 14.32 20.28 -9.16
CA SER A 307 14.43 18.84 -9.33
C SER A 307 15.87 18.39 -9.66
N LEU A 308 16.53 19.05 -10.61
CA LEU A 308 17.90 18.71 -11.00
C LEU A 308 18.91 19.08 -9.90
N ALA A 309 18.75 20.24 -9.24
CA ALA A 309 19.58 20.63 -8.11
C ALA A 309 19.47 19.60 -6.98
N LEU A 310 18.24 19.24 -6.61
CA LEU A 310 17.97 18.27 -5.55
C LEU A 310 18.56 16.90 -5.86
N ARG A 311 18.37 16.39 -7.09
CA ARG A 311 18.98 15.12 -7.52
C ARG A 311 20.50 15.12 -7.40
N LYS A 312 21.16 16.19 -7.86
CA LYS A 312 22.62 16.31 -7.81
C LYS A 312 23.16 16.37 -6.40
N LEU A 313 22.48 17.13 -5.51
CA LEU A 313 22.88 17.27 -4.11
C LEU A 313 22.65 15.96 -3.36
N LEU A 314 21.48 15.34 -3.50
CA LEU A 314 21.16 14.10 -2.82
C LEU A 314 22.04 12.94 -3.27
N PHE A 315 22.34 12.85 -4.56
CA PHE A 315 23.21 11.79 -5.10
C PHE A 315 24.62 11.80 -4.46
N GLN A 316 25.19 12.98 -4.17
CA GLN A 316 26.46 13.10 -3.46
C GLN A 316 26.40 12.51 -2.03
N ALA A 317 25.22 12.56 -1.41
CA ALA A 317 24.97 11.99 -0.10
C ALA A 317 24.50 10.52 -0.16
N GLY A 318 24.49 9.86 -1.33
CA GLY A 318 23.96 8.52 -1.51
C GLY A 318 22.43 8.43 -1.37
N LEU A 319 21.74 9.54 -1.57
CA LEU A 319 20.30 9.69 -1.41
C LEU A 319 19.60 9.94 -2.75
N LYS A 320 18.32 9.61 -2.80
CA LYS A 320 17.37 9.95 -3.87
C LYS A 320 16.06 10.44 -3.25
N PHE A 321 15.23 11.08 -4.07
CA PHE A 321 13.87 11.44 -3.66
C PHE A 321 12.83 10.90 -4.63
N GLU A 322 11.62 10.71 -4.10
CA GLU A 322 10.41 10.36 -4.82
C GLU A 322 9.30 11.34 -4.41
N VAL A 323 8.42 11.70 -5.33
CA VAL A 323 7.18 12.40 -5.00
C VAL A 323 6.14 11.34 -4.65
N ARG A 324 5.57 11.45 -3.46
CA ARG A 324 4.48 10.60 -2.98
C ARG A 324 3.28 11.45 -2.61
N LEU A 325 2.13 10.80 -2.51
CA LEU A 325 0.88 11.40 -2.05
C LEU A 325 0.53 10.85 -0.67
N ASP A 326 -0.01 11.68 0.19
CA ASP A 326 -0.67 11.20 1.40
C ASP A 326 -2.12 10.75 1.12
N GLU A 327 -2.89 10.39 2.13
CA GLU A 327 -4.27 9.92 1.99
C GLU A 327 -5.25 11.01 1.52
N ALA A 328 -4.88 12.27 1.62
CA ALA A 328 -5.63 13.43 1.11
C ALA A 328 -5.14 13.91 -0.27
N ASP A 329 -4.36 13.08 -0.98
CA ASP A 329 -3.71 13.42 -2.26
C ASP A 329 -2.75 14.62 -2.17
N ALA A 330 -2.28 15.00 -0.98
CA ALA A 330 -1.29 16.05 -0.81
C ALA A 330 0.12 15.52 -1.12
N PRO A 331 0.87 16.18 -2.03
CA PRO A 331 2.19 15.71 -2.43
C PRO A 331 3.26 16.09 -1.41
N PHE A 332 4.21 15.18 -1.20
CA PHE A 332 5.40 15.39 -0.39
C PHE A 332 6.64 14.73 -1.01
N LEU A 333 7.83 15.10 -0.55
CA LEU A 333 9.09 14.49 -0.96
C LEU A 333 9.46 13.38 0.03
N TRP A 334 9.60 12.16 -0.47
CA TRP A 334 10.14 11.02 0.26
C TRP A 334 11.61 10.83 -0.10
N VAL A 335 12.51 11.01 0.87
CA VAL A 335 13.95 10.91 0.68
C VAL A 335 14.44 9.57 1.24
N THR A 336 15.09 8.77 0.41
CA THR A 336 15.60 7.45 0.78
C THR A 336 16.98 7.20 0.18
N SER A 337 17.59 6.06 0.51
CA SER A 337 18.89 5.67 -0.04
C SER A 337 18.81 5.33 -1.54
N VAL A 338 19.87 5.63 -2.29
CA VAL A 338 20.04 5.13 -3.67
C VAL A 338 20.21 3.62 -3.68
N LYS A 339 20.84 3.05 -2.65
CA LYS A 339 21.00 1.60 -2.52
C LYS A 339 19.65 0.94 -2.22
N PRO A 340 19.35 -0.23 -2.80
CA PRO A 340 18.13 -0.96 -2.50
C PRO A 340 18.08 -1.35 -1.03
N VAL A 341 16.86 -1.42 -0.49
CA VAL A 341 16.57 -1.77 0.93
C VAL A 341 16.30 -3.27 1.05
#